data_838d826c77fbef490b474150de7d45bd
#
_entry.id   838d826c77fbef490b474150de7d45bd
#
_cell.length_a   1.000
_cell.length_b   1.000
_cell.length_c   1.000
_cell.angle_alpha   90.00
_cell.angle_beta   90.00
_cell.angle_gamma   90.00
#
_symmetry.space_group_name_H-M   'P 1'
#
loop_
_entity.id
_entity.type
_entity.pdbx_description
1 polymer ?
#
loop_
_entity_poly.entity_id
_entity_poly.type
_entity_poly.pdbx_seq_one_letter_code
_entity_poly.pdbx_strand_id
1 'polypeptide(L)'
;FAMGSIFVGSQSGDIYALDVETGCVKWNFSASAEVRTGIIMDEWKNGEKPKKRPYIYFGDILANEYALDAQTGELIWKIKTDDHPNATRTATSAKFEDILFIPVSGLEVIPAFNDDYECCTFRGGLLAVEADSGKVLWKKYSIPVPAKYSGTTSVGTRMFGPSGAPIWTSP
;
A
#
# COMPACT_ATOMS: atom_id res chain seq x y z
N PHE A 1 12.43 11.34 7.76
CA PHE A 1 13.52 11.46 8.74
C PHE A 1 12.93 11.62 10.14
N ALA A 2 13.28 10.73 11.06
CA ALA A 2 12.89 10.81 12.46
C ALA A 2 13.81 9.93 13.33
N MET A 3 13.94 10.25 14.62
CA MET A 3 14.68 9.43 15.61
C MET A 3 16.15 9.18 15.23
N GLY A 4 16.79 10.15 14.56
CA GLY A 4 18.15 9.99 14.02
C GLY A 4 18.25 8.94 12.93
N SER A 5 17.15 8.61 12.25
CA SER A 5 17.09 7.62 11.18
C SER A 5 16.42 8.16 9.92
N ILE A 6 16.88 7.66 8.77
CA ILE A 6 16.22 7.78 7.47
C ILE A 6 15.63 6.41 7.13
N PHE A 7 14.35 6.36 6.77
CA PHE A 7 13.70 5.12 6.33
C PHE A 7 13.63 5.09 4.80
N VAL A 8 14.10 4.00 4.21
CA VAL A 8 14.18 3.82 2.75
C VAL A 8 13.59 2.48 2.36
N GLY A 9 12.63 2.51 1.43
CA GLY A 9 12.11 1.31 0.77
C GLY A 9 12.86 1.06 -0.54
N SER A 10 13.06 -0.19 -0.87
CA SER A 10 13.76 -0.60 -2.08
C SER A 10 12.88 -1.41 -3.03
N GLN A 11 13.31 -1.47 -4.27
CA GLN A 11 12.69 -2.28 -5.31
C GLN A 11 12.89 -3.80 -5.08
N SER A 12 13.85 -4.19 -4.24
CA SER A 12 14.00 -5.59 -3.81
C SER A 12 12.99 -6.01 -2.73
N GLY A 13 12.22 -5.06 -2.19
CA GLY A 13 11.26 -5.29 -1.10
C GLY A 13 11.85 -5.02 0.28
N ASP A 14 13.10 -4.59 0.38
CA ASP A 14 13.72 -4.31 1.67
C ASP A 14 13.42 -2.89 2.14
N ILE A 15 13.16 -2.76 3.42
CA ILE A 15 13.08 -1.50 4.16
C ILE A 15 14.31 -1.38 5.03
N TYR A 16 14.98 -0.24 4.97
CA TYR A 16 16.15 0.07 5.77
C TYR A 16 15.89 1.25 6.68
N ALA A 17 16.33 1.17 7.92
CA ALA A 17 16.57 2.34 8.75
C ALA A 17 18.07 2.63 8.74
N LEU A 18 18.44 3.77 8.23
CA LEU A 18 19.81 4.23 8.14
C LEU A 18 20.05 5.30 9.21
N ASP A 19 21.18 5.23 9.86
CA ASP A 19 21.63 6.31 10.74
C ASP A 19 21.87 7.58 9.93
N VAL A 20 21.30 8.73 10.37
CA VAL A 20 21.32 9.97 9.60
C VAL A 20 22.72 10.60 9.50
N GLU A 21 23.60 10.35 10.48
CA GLU A 21 24.93 10.94 10.51
C GLU A 21 25.96 10.09 9.76
N THR A 22 25.84 8.76 9.88
CA THR A 22 26.85 7.83 9.35
C THR A 22 26.41 7.08 8.10
N GLY A 23 25.11 7.03 7.80
CA GLY A 23 24.53 6.20 6.74
C GLY A 23 24.54 4.69 7.05
N CYS A 24 25.00 4.28 8.23
CA CYS A 24 25.02 2.87 8.61
C CYS A 24 23.61 2.31 8.79
N VAL A 25 23.42 1.04 8.41
CA VAL A 25 22.15 0.33 8.62
C VAL A 25 21.97 0.05 10.11
N LYS A 26 20.88 0.56 10.70
CA LYS A 26 20.45 0.25 12.07
C LYS A 26 19.68 -1.05 12.12
N TRP A 27 18.75 -1.22 11.20
CA TRP A 27 17.98 -2.43 10.98
C TRP A 27 17.47 -2.50 9.54
N ASN A 28 17.10 -3.69 9.12
CA ASN A 28 16.38 -3.92 7.86
C ASN A 28 15.22 -4.90 8.07
N PHE A 29 14.21 -4.78 7.19
CA PHE A 29 13.05 -5.67 7.13
C PHE A 29 12.78 -6.02 5.66
N SER A 30 12.47 -7.29 5.35
CA SER A 30 12.13 -7.72 4.00
C SER A 30 10.62 -7.90 3.89
N ALA A 31 9.98 -7.07 3.06
CA ALA A 31 8.58 -7.20 2.67
C ALA A 31 8.36 -8.40 1.73
N SER A 32 7.12 -8.71 1.40
CA SER A 32 6.82 -9.85 0.52
C SER A 32 7.10 -9.58 -0.95
N ALA A 33 7.24 -8.32 -1.34
CA ALA A 33 7.51 -7.88 -2.71
C ALA A 33 8.05 -6.44 -2.71
N GLU A 34 8.31 -5.95 -3.90
CA GLU A 34 8.80 -4.60 -4.18
C GLU A 34 7.99 -3.52 -3.45
N VAL A 35 8.68 -2.56 -2.83
CA VAL A 35 8.08 -1.40 -2.14
C VAL A 35 8.24 -0.16 -3.01
N ARG A 36 7.11 0.37 -3.49
CA ARG A 36 7.05 1.58 -4.31
C ARG A 36 6.32 2.74 -3.64
N THR A 37 5.69 2.51 -2.49
CA THR A 37 5.04 3.59 -1.73
C THR A 37 6.08 4.41 -0.98
N GLY A 38 5.73 5.65 -0.66
CA GLY A 38 6.45 6.36 0.39
C GLY A 38 6.24 5.67 1.74
N ILE A 39 7.18 5.92 2.66
CA ILE A 39 7.10 5.48 4.04
C ILE A 39 6.58 6.66 4.87
N ILE A 40 5.48 6.47 5.58
CA ILE A 40 4.98 7.41 6.57
C ILE A 40 5.17 6.85 7.96
N MET A 41 5.07 7.67 8.98
CA MET A 41 5.22 7.24 10.37
C MET A 41 4.28 8.01 11.30
N ASP A 42 4.15 7.50 12.50
CA ASP A 42 3.50 8.20 13.60
C ASP A 42 4.18 9.56 13.87
N GLU A 43 3.41 10.49 14.44
CA GLU A 43 3.96 11.79 14.81
C GLU A 43 5.19 11.63 15.69
N TRP A 44 6.26 12.30 15.29
CA TRP A 44 7.52 12.33 16.02
C TRP A 44 7.99 13.77 16.20
N LYS A 45 8.26 14.14 17.43
CA LYS A 45 8.87 15.44 17.76
C LYS A 45 10.20 15.24 18.48
N ASN A 46 11.25 15.83 17.97
CA ASN A 46 12.57 15.78 18.60
C ASN A 46 12.52 16.35 20.03
N GLY A 47 13.07 15.61 20.98
CA GLY A 47 13.13 15.99 22.39
C GLY A 47 11.89 15.61 23.23
N GLU A 48 10.81 15.14 22.61
CA GLU A 48 9.65 14.61 23.32
C GLU A 48 9.70 13.06 23.40
N LYS A 49 9.34 12.51 24.56
CA LYS A 49 9.13 11.06 24.67
C LYS A 49 7.76 10.72 24.05
N PRO A 50 7.71 9.83 23.04
CA PRO A 50 6.44 9.44 22.46
C PRO A 50 5.57 8.72 23.50
N LYS A 51 4.26 8.90 23.44
CA LYS A 51 3.30 8.22 24.32
C LYS A 51 3.26 6.71 24.10
N LYS A 52 3.57 6.26 22.88
CA LYS A 52 3.68 4.86 22.46
C LYS A 52 4.88 4.70 21.53
N ARG A 53 5.28 3.46 21.25
CA ARG A 53 6.29 3.18 20.22
C ARG A 53 5.79 3.72 18.89
N PRO A 54 6.58 4.53 18.18
CA PRO A 54 6.18 5.03 16.87
C PRO A 54 6.29 3.91 15.82
N TYR A 55 5.30 3.83 14.93
CA TYR A 55 5.30 2.90 13.81
C TYR A 55 5.59 3.62 12.51
N ILE A 56 6.17 2.87 11.55
CA ILE A 56 6.23 3.25 10.15
C ILE A 56 5.25 2.40 9.36
N TYR A 57 4.69 2.98 8.28
CA TYR A 57 3.71 2.32 7.42
C TYR A 57 4.12 2.44 5.97
N PHE A 58 3.94 1.37 5.21
CA PHE A 58 4.25 1.30 3.76
C PHE A 58 3.51 0.13 3.11
N GLY A 59 3.45 0.14 1.77
CA GLY A 59 2.83 -0.93 1.01
C GLY A 59 3.75 -1.54 -0.04
N ASP A 60 3.49 -2.80 -0.41
CA ASP A 60 4.19 -3.51 -1.48
C ASP A 60 3.32 -3.69 -2.74
N ILE A 61 3.94 -4.07 -3.86
CA ILE A 61 3.24 -4.25 -5.15
C ILE A 61 2.25 -5.43 -5.16
N LEU A 62 2.27 -6.31 -4.17
CA LEU A 62 1.29 -7.38 -3.99
C LEU A 62 0.07 -6.93 -3.19
N ALA A 63 -0.18 -5.62 -3.08
CA ALA A 63 -1.28 -5.01 -2.36
C ALA A 63 -1.29 -5.34 -0.85
N ASN A 64 -0.15 -5.54 -0.23
CA ASN A 64 -0.03 -5.58 1.21
C ASN A 64 0.28 -4.19 1.77
N GLU A 65 -0.19 -3.94 2.99
CA GLU A 65 0.20 -2.80 3.83
C GLU A 65 0.81 -3.34 5.11
N TYR A 66 1.82 -2.66 5.62
CA TYR A 66 2.62 -3.05 6.77
C TYR A 66 2.70 -1.93 7.80
N ALA A 67 2.78 -2.31 9.07
CA ALA A 67 3.27 -1.46 10.13
C ALA A 67 4.47 -2.13 10.80
N LEU A 68 5.56 -1.40 10.96
CA LEU A 68 6.74 -1.84 11.70
C LEU A 68 6.99 -0.89 12.87
N ASP A 69 7.57 -1.41 13.95
CA ASP A 69 8.20 -0.59 14.98
C ASP A 69 9.34 0.21 14.35
N ALA A 70 9.28 1.54 14.43
CA ALA A 70 10.24 2.41 13.78
C ALA A 70 11.66 2.32 14.37
N GLN A 71 11.80 1.85 15.62
CA GLN A 71 13.09 1.72 16.29
C GLN A 71 13.78 0.40 16.00
N THR A 72 13.00 -0.69 15.88
CA THR A 72 13.54 -2.05 15.81
C THR A 72 13.35 -2.73 14.46
N GLY A 73 12.42 -2.25 13.62
CA GLY A 73 12.02 -2.91 12.38
C GLY A 73 11.12 -4.14 12.58
N GLU A 74 10.68 -4.39 13.83
CA GLU A 74 9.79 -5.52 14.15
C GLU A 74 8.43 -5.33 13.47
N LEU A 75 7.91 -6.40 12.84
CA LEU A 75 6.58 -6.40 12.23
C LEU A 75 5.50 -6.35 13.32
N ILE A 76 4.67 -5.30 13.27
CA ILE A 76 3.52 -5.14 14.15
C ILE A 76 2.30 -5.79 13.52
N TRP A 77 1.98 -5.41 12.27
CA TRP A 77 0.93 -6.05 11.49
C TRP A 77 1.19 -5.95 9.99
N LYS A 78 0.55 -6.87 9.26
CA LYS A 78 0.48 -6.89 7.81
C LYS A 78 -0.95 -7.25 7.40
N ILE A 79 -1.51 -6.51 6.44
CA ILE A 79 -2.83 -6.79 5.88
C ILE A 79 -2.78 -6.81 4.36
N LYS A 80 -3.69 -7.56 3.75
CA LYS A 80 -4.00 -7.48 2.32
C LYS A 80 -5.06 -6.40 2.10
N THR A 81 -4.80 -5.44 1.21
CA THR A 81 -5.70 -4.30 0.98
C THR A 81 -6.80 -4.58 -0.04
N ASP A 82 -6.55 -5.53 -0.95
CA ASP A 82 -7.50 -6.02 -1.95
C ASP A 82 -7.11 -7.40 -2.45
N ASP A 83 -8.10 -8.27 -2.69
CA ASP A 83 -7.90 -9.66 -3.16
C ASP A 83 -7.81 -9.77 -4.68
N HIS A 84 -8.09 -8.70 -5.43
CA HIS A 84 -7.98 -8.72 -6.88
C HIS A 84 -6.53 -8.99 -7.31
N PRO A 85 -6.26 -9.92 -8.25
CA PRO A 85 -4.89 -10.34 -8.60
C PRO A 85 -4.03 -9.21 -9.14
N ASN A 86 -4.65 -8.19 -9.74
CA ASN A 86 -3.97 -7.02 -10.27
C ASN A 86 -4.00 -5.80 -9.31
N ALA A 87 -4.48 -5.98 -8.08
CA ALA A 87 -4.37 -4.94 -7.07
C ALA A 87 -2.91 -4.73 -6.65
N THR A 88 -2.55 -3.49 -6.41
CA THR A 88 -1.19 -3.11 -6.01
C THR A 88 -1.17 -1.92 -5.06
N ARG A 89 -0.03 -1.70 -4.42
CA ARG A 89 0.25 -0.51 -3.62
C ARG A 89 1.36 0.30 -4.30
N THR A 90 1.02 1.49 -4.79
CA THR A 90 1.96 2.46 -5.38
C THR A 90 1.78 3.84 -4.78
N ALA A 91 0.56 4.15 -4.33
CA ALA A 91 0.27 5.39 -3.64
C ALA A 91 0.60 5.28 -2.15
N THR A 92 1.17 6.34 -1.59
CA THR A 92 1.49 6.44 -0.16
C THR A 92 0.22 6.59 0.66
N SER A 93 0.12 5.87 1.76
CA SER A 93 -0.97 6.00 2.72
C SER A 93 -0.94 7.37 3.42
N ALA A 94 -2.06 7.83 3.94
CA ALA A 94 -2.14 9.01 4.78
C ALA A 94 -2.64 8.62 6.17
N LYS A 95 -2.13 9.28 7.20
CA LYS A 95 -2.55 9.05 8.58
C LYS A 95 -3.18 10.30 9.16
N PHE A 96 -4.34 10.13 9.79
CA PHE A 96 -5.00 11.15 10.58
C PHE A 96 -5.43 10.55 11.92
N GLU A 97 -4.93 11.10 12.99
CA GLU A 97 -5.11 10.55 14.35
C GLU A 97 -4.69 9.06 14.40
N ASP A 98 -5.59 8.18 14.81
CA ASP A 98 -5.36 6.73 14.92
C ASP A 98 -5.88 5.94 13.70
N ILE A 99 -6.20 6.63 12.59
CA ILE A 99 -6.70 6.02 11.37
C ILE A 99 -5.66 6.18 10.24
N LEU A 100 -5.38 5.07 9.57
CA LEU A 100 -4.57 5.01 8.36
C LEU A 100 -5.51 4.88 7.15
N PHE A 101 -5.39 5.79 6.19
CA PHE A 101 -6.11 5.77 4.91
C PHE A 101 -5.20 5.20 3.83
N ILE A 102 -5.61 4.07 3.28
CA ILE A 102 -4.81 3.24 2.40
C ILE A 102 -5.43 3.25 1.01
N PRO A 103 -4.85 3.94 0.01
CA PRO A 103 -5.33 3.92 -1.37
C PRO A 103 -4.97 2.59 -2.04
N VAL A 104 -5.89 2.06 -2.85
CA VAL A 104 -5.68 0.83 -3.64
C VAL A 104 -5.52 1.19 -5.10
N SER A 105 -4.35 0.89 -5.63
CA SER A 105 -4.00 1.01 -7.04
C SER A 105 -4.17 -0.34 -7.74
N GLY A 106 -4.07 -0.37 -9.08
CA GLY A 106 -4.16 -1.61 -9.84
C GLY A 106 -3.37 -1.56 -11.13
N LEU A 107 -2.86 -2.70 -11.53
CA LEU A 107 -2.06 -2.90 -12.74
C LEU A 107 -2.79 -3.75 -13.80
N GLU A 108 -4.12 -3.85 -13.73
CA GLU A 108 -4.92 -4.63 -14.69
C GLU A 108 -4.75 -4.14 -16.15
N VAL A 109 -4.31 -2.89 -16.31
CA VAL A 109 -3.94 -2.35 -17.63
C VAL A 109 -2.83 -3.18 -18.31
N ILE A 110 -1.94 -3.82 -17.55
CA ILE A 110 -0.83 -4.61 -18.12
C ILE A 110 -1.37 -5.88 -18.81
N PRO A 111 -2.09 -6.80 -18.13
CA PRO A 111 -2.65 -7.96 -18.82
C PRO A 111 -3.71 -7.59 -19.86
N ALA A 112 -4.35 -6.43 -19.75
CA ALA A 112 -5.34 -5.95 -20.73
C ALA A 112 -4.77 -5.67 -22.13
N PHE A 113 -3.44 -5.61 -22.30
CA PHE A 113 -2.79 -5.59 -23.61
C PHE A 113 -2.83 -6.94 -24.34
N ASN A 114 -3.15 -8.02 -23.64
CA ASN A 114 -3.32 -9.34 -24.25
C ASN A 114 -4.77 -9.50 -24.73
N ASP A 115 -4.97 -9.77 -26.00
CA ASP A 115 -6.29 -9.96 -26.61
C ASP A 115 -7.08 -11.13 -26.01
N ASP A 116 -6.40 -12.12 -25.40
CA ASP A 116 -7.01 -13.26 -24.71
C ASP A 116 -7.38 -12.98 -23.26
N TYR A 117 -7.00 -11.82 -22.69
CA TYR A 117 -7.30 -11.47 -21.33
C TYR A 117 -8.74 -10.97 -21.18
N GLU A 118 -9.55 -11.69 -20.41
CA GLU A 118 -10.90 -11.23 -20.07
C GLU A 118 -10.84 -9.96 -19.18
N CYS A 119 -11.13 -8.82 -19.77
CA CYS A 119 -10.95 -7.50 -19.14
C CYS A 119 -12.28 -6.76 -18.96
N CYS A 120 -12.46 -5.95 -17.93
CA CYS A 120 -11.63 -5.71 -16.77
C CYS A 120 -12.52 -5.73 -15.53
N THR A 121 -12.01 -6.17 -14.39
CA THR A 121 -12.81 -6.33 -13.18
C THR A 121 -12.26 -5.60 -11.97
N PHE A 122 -11.02 -5.11 -12.04
CA PHE A 122 -10.41 -4.33 -10.98
C PHE A 122 -11.18 -3.04 -10.71
N ARG A 123 -11.27 -2.68 -9.43
CA ARG A 123 -11.80 -1.38 -8.99
C ARG A 123 -10.85 -0.79 -7.96
N GLY A 124 -10.37 0.42 -8.22
CA GLY A 124 -9.64 1.19 -7.23
C GLY A 124 -10.47 1.46 -5.99
N GLY A 125 -9.83 1.75 -4.89
CA GLY A 125 -10.53 1.96 -3.63
C GLY A 125 -9.67 2.62 -2.56
N LEU A 126 -10.33 2.95 -1.46
CA LEU A 126 -9.72 3.47 -0.26
C LEU A 126 -10.16 2.63 0.94
N LEU A 127 -9.19 2.22 1.77
CA LEU A 127 -9.44 1.60 3.06
C LEU A 127 -9.16 2.61 4.17
N ALA A 128 -9.95 2.51 5.26
CA ALA A 128 -9.57 3.07 6.54
C ALA A 128 -9.30 1.91 7.51
N VAL A 129 -8.17 1.95 8.19
CA VAL A 129 -7.80 0.94 9.18
C VAL A 129 -7.35 1.60 10.48
N GLU A 130 -7.51 0.90 11.59
CA GLU A 130 -6.88 1.29 12.86
C GLU A 130 -5.35 1.20 12.70
N ALA A 131 -4.65 2.29 12.90
CA ALA A 131 -3.20 2.35 12.67
C ALA A 131 -2.40 1.39 13.56
N ASP A 132 -2.86 1.16 14.80
CA ASP A 132 -2.16 0.32 15.77
C ASP A 132 -2.34 -1.19 15.52
N SER A 133 -3.47 -1.60 14.93
CA SER A 133 -3.84 -3.02 14.80
C SER A 133 -3.97 -3.52 13.36
N GLY A 134 -4.04 -2.60 12.39
CA GLY A 134 -4.37 -2.94 11.00
C GLY A 134 -5.81 -3.40 10.79
N LYS A 135 -6.67 -3.30 11.82
CA LYS A 135 -8.08 -3.69 11.70
C LYS A 135 -8.81 -2.79 10.71
N VAL A 136 -9.41 -3.39 9.69
CA VAL A 136 -10.17 -2.68 8.68
C VAL A 136 -11.46 -2.11 9.29
N LEU A 137 -11.62 -0.80 9.24
CA LEU A 137 -12.83 -0.09 9.66
C LEU A 137 -13.85 -0.04 8.53
N TRP A 138 -13.40 0.31 7.33
CA TRP A 138 -14.19 0.28 6.11
C TRP A 138 -13.33 0.25 4.86
N LYS A 139 -13.95 -0.17 3.75
CA LYS A 139 -13.41 -0.09 2.39
C LYS A 139 -14.45 0.52 1.46
N LYS A 140 -14.05 1.48 0.64
CA LYS A 140 -14.88 2.09 -0.39
C LYS A 140 -14.18 1.97 -1.74
N TYR A 141 -14.92 1.51 -2.74
CA TYR A 141 -14.44 1.46 -4.11
C TYR A 141 -14.70 2.78 -4.83
N SER A 142 -13.77 3.20 -5.68
CA SER A 142 -13.93 4.38 -6.55
C SER A 142 -15.10 4.19 -7.52
N ILE A 143 -15.36 2.94 -7.93
CA ILE A 143 -16.54 2.54 -8.71
C ILE A 143 -17.42 1.69 -7.78
N PRO A 144 -18.59 2.19 -7.34
CA PRO A 144 -19.39 1.54 -6.29
C PRO A 144 -20.02 0.20 -6.72
N VAL A 145 -20.26 0.03 -8.04
CA VAL A 145 -20.88 -1.18 -8.57
C VAL A 145 -19.82 -2.17 -9.07
N PRO A 146 -20.00 -3.48 -8.87
CA PRO A 146 -19.09 -4.48 -9.43
C PRO A 146 -19.18 -4.52 -10.96
N ALA A 147 -18.07 -4.88 -11.59
CA ALA A 147 -18.01 -5.07 -13.03
C ALA A 147 -18.96 -6.22 -13.45
N LYS A 148 -19.64 -6.03 -14.60
CA LYS A 148 -20.54 -6.99 -15.22
C LYS A 148 -20.12 -7.19 -16.67
N TYR A 149 -20.51 -8.34 -17.23
CA TYR A 149 -20.31 -8.58 -18.66
C TYR A 149 -20.91 -7.41 -19.48
N SER A 150 -20.11 -6.88 -20.40
CA SER A 150 -20.47 -5.72 -21.25
C SER A 150 -20.37 -6.00 -22.75
N GLY A 151 -19.87 -7.17 -23.14
CA GLY A 151 -19.71 -7.56 -24.54
C GLY A 151 -18.46 -8.38 -24.79
N THR A 152 -18.07 -8.51 -26.07
CA THR A 152 -16.85 -9.20 -26.50
C THR A 152 -16.02 -8.29 -27.39
N THR A 153 -14.71 -8.53 -27.43
CA THR A 153 -13.79 -7.93 -28.39
C THR A 153 -14.02 -8.50 -29.80
N SER A 154 -13.34 -7.95 -30.80
CA SER A 154 -13.37 -8.46 -32.19
C SER A 154 -12.79 -9.87 -32.34
N VAL A 155 -11.97 -10.33 -31.37
CA VAL A 155 -11.40 -11.69 -31.31
C VAL A 155 -12.20 -12.65 -30.42
N GLY A 156 -13.33 -12.18 -29.84
CA GLY A 156 -14.23 -13.03 -29.04
C GLY A 156 -13.96 -13.03 -27.53
N THR A 157 -12.98 -12.28 -27.03
CA THR A 157 -12.66 -12.20 -25.61
C THR A 157 -13.71 -11.41 -24.84
N ARG A 158 -14.11 -11.92 -23.67
CA ARG A 158 -15.14 -11.28 -22.83
C ARG A 158 -14.67 -9.99 -22.22
N MET A 159 -15.54 -8.98 -22.26
CA MET A 159 -15.33 -7.66 -21.66
C MET A 159 -16.26 -7.46 -20.45
N PHE A 160 -15.75 -6.77 -19.44
CA PHE A 160 -16.47 -6.46 -18.21
C PHE A 160 -16.33 -4.97 -17.87
N GLY A 161 -17.35 -4.44 -17.18
CA GLY A 161 -17.33 -3.06 -16.70
C GLY A 161 -18.56 -2.72 -15.84
N PRO A 162 -18.54 -1.56 -15.18
CA PRO A 162 -17.43 -0.63 -15.11
C PRO A 162 -16.27 -1.14 -14.23
N SER A 163 -15.05 -0.76 -14.58
CA SER A 163 -13.82 -1.18 -13.91
C SER A 163 -12.76 -0.09 -13.92
N GLY A 164 -11.67 -0.25 -13.18
CA GLY A 164 -10.55 0.69 -13.15
C GLY A 164 -10.63 1.68 -11.99
N ALA A 165 -10.43 2.97 -12.29
CA ALA A 165 -10.35 4.08 -11.34
C ALA A 165 -9.41 3.81 -10.13
N PRO A 166 -8.15 3.35 -10.36
CA PRO A 166 -7.18 3.17 -9.31
C PRO A 166 -6.81 4.51 -8.66
N ILE A 167 -6.43 4.48 -7.38
CA ILE A 167 -5.93 5.66 -6.67
C ILE A 167 -4.39 5.58 -6.65
N TRP A 168 -3.74 6.49 -7.40
CA TRP A 168 -2.29 6.50 -7.61
C TRP A 168 -1.53 7.49 -6.72
N THR A 169 -2.26 8.39 -6.06
CA THR A 169 -1.71 9.43 -5.19
C THR A 169 -2.13 9.22 -3.75
N SER A 170 -1.40 9.85 -2.81
CA SER A 170 -1.83 9.92 -1.40
C SER A 170 -3.18 10.64 -1.29
N PRO A 171 -4.10 10.15 -0.47
CA PRO A 171 -5.37 10.80 -0.19
C PRO A 171 -5.22 12.09 0.64
#